data_b23bee6d6842bd414bf13b5753464e47
#
_entry.id   b23bee6d6842bd414bf13b5753464e47
#
_cell.length_a   1.000
_cell.length_b   1.000
_cell.length_c   1.000
_cell.angle_alpha   90.00
_cell.angle_beta   90.00
_cell.angle_gamma   90.00
#
_symmetry.space_group_name_H-M   'P 1'
#
loop_
_entity.id
_entity.type
_entity.pdbx_description
1 polymer ?
#
loop_
_entity_poly.entity_id
_entity_poly.type
_entity_poly.pdbx_seq_one_letter_code
_entity_poly.pdbx_strand_id
1 'polypeptide(L)'
;MTVGMERLGEPFGFTGDGDGGRRARRLVRERAAKVVADHALLDDVELMAAEAVANAILHGSGLVTVDVATDGERLRVEVADDGPAQCDPHGRPRLDHGRGLTVVDALADEWGLDQTSRRTRLWFVVDARRTAADA
;
A
#
# COMPACT_ATOMS: atom_id res chain seq x y z
N MET A 1 -24.16 -7.06 10.94
CA MET A 1 -23.92 -5.86 10.15
C MET A 1 -22.42 -5.67 9.97
N THR A 2 -21.98 -5.51 8.76
CA THR A 2 -20.55 -5.34 8.47
C THR A 2 -20.18 -3.88 8.69
N VAL A 3 -19.20 -3.63 9.56
CA VAL A 3 -18.68 -2.29 9.75
C VAL A 3 -17.71 -1.99 8.60
N GLY A 4 -17.99 -0.93 7.85
CA GLY A 4 -17.10 -0.52 6.76
C GLY A 4 -15.80 0.07 7.28
N MET A 5 -14.81 0.08 6.41
CA MET A 5 -13.55 0.75 6.70
C MET A 5 -13.74 2.27 6.66
N GLU A 6 -13.20 2.95 7.65
CA GLU A 6 -13.16 4.41 7.70
C GLU A 6 -11.75 4.90 7.41
N ARG A 7 -11.63 5.95 6.61
CA ARG A 7 -10.34 6.53 6.30
C ARG A 7 -9.71 7.17 7.52
N LEU A 8 -8.42 6.93 7.68
CA LEU A 8 -7.58 7.60 8.66
C LEU A 8 -6.93 8.82 7.98
N GLY A 9 -7.71 9.86 7.78
CA GLY A 9 -7.26 11.08 7.11
C GLY A 9 -7.53 11.06 5.60
N GLU A 10 -7.23 12.18 4.95
CA GLU A 10 -7.41 12.31 3.50
C GLU A 10 -6.38 11.50 2.74
N PRO A 11 -6.72 10.98 1.55
CA PRO A 11 -5.73 10.33 0.70
C PRO A 11 -4.56 11.29 0.41
N PHE A 12 -3.36 10.75 0.41
CA PHE A 12 -2.16 11.52 0.12
C PHE A 12 -1.71 11.24 -1.29
N GLY A 13 -1.58 12.29 -2.11
CA GLY A 13 -1.16 12.16 -3.50
C GLY A 13 0.17 12.83 -3.77
N PHE A 14 1.00 12.21 -4.63
CA PHE A 14 2.28 12.77 -5.04
C PHE A 14 2.69 12.19 -6.40
N THR A 15 3.61 12.87 -7.08
CA THR A 15 4.25 12.31 -8.27
C THR A 15 5.54 11.61 -7.86
N GLY A 16 6.09 10.78 -8.75
CA GLY A 16 7.30 10.01 -8.45
C GLY A 16 8.57 10.82 -8.25
N ASP A 17 8.50 12.15 -8.38
CA ASP A 17 9.64 13.05 -8.23
C ASP A 17 9.78 13.53 -6.79
N GLY A 18 11.02 13.77 -6.36
CA GLY A 18 11.29 14.32 -5.06
C GLY A 18 11.14 13.33 -3.93
N ASP A 19 10.74 13.81 -2.75
CA ASP A 19 10.67 13.03 -1.53
C ASP A 19 9.26 12.55 -1.16
N GLY A 20 8.35 12.56 -2.15
CA GLY A 20 6.95 12.13 -1.95
C GLY A 20 6.84 10.72 -1.39
N GLY A 21 7.70 9.80 -1.86
CA GLY A 21 7.72 8.42 -1.36
C GLY A 21 8.06 8.32 0.13
N ARG A 22 9.04 9.10 0.60
CA ARG A 22 9.38 9.14 2.04
C ARG A 22 8.24 9.69 2.86
N ARG A 23 7.62 10.74 2.37
CA ARG A 23 6.49 11.39 3.05
C ARG A 23 5.30 10.44 3.13
N ALA A 24 5.03 9.73 2.05
CA ALA A 24 3.94 8.75 1.99
C ALA A 24 4.16 7.63 3.02
N ARG A 25 5.37 7.08 3.07
CA ARG A 25 5.73 6.03 4.02
C ARG A 25 5.57 6.49 5.47
N ARG A 26 6.06 7.69 5.77
CA ARG A 26 5.95 8.27 7.11
C ARG A 26 4.49 8.50 7.49
N LEU A 27 3.71 9.00 6.54
CA LEU A 27 2.29 9.26 6.74
C LEU A 27 1.51 7.98 7.05
N VAL A 28 1.81 6.89 6.34
CA VAL A 28 1.19 5.59 6.60
C VAL A 28 1.48 5.16 8.03
N ARG A 29 2.74 5.28 8.48
CA ARG A 29 3.10 4.91 9.86
C ARG A 29 2.36 5.76 10.88
N GLU A 30 2.30 7.06 10.68
CA GLU A 30 1.59 7.98 11.59
C GLU A 30 0.11 7.64 11.70
N ARG A 31 -0.52 7.35 10.58
CA ARG A 31 -1.94 7.00 10.57
C ARG A 31 -2.18 5.61 11.17
N ALA A 32 -1.34 4.65 10.83
CA ALA A 32 -1.43 3.30 11.39
C ALA A 32 -1.28 3.31 12.91
N ALA A 33 -0.45 4.20 13.45
CA ALA A 33 -0.21 4.29 14.89
C ALA A 33 -1.47 4.67 15.68
N LYS A 34 -2.52 5.14 15.02
CA LYS A 34 -3.80 5.44 15.67
C LYS A 34 -4.54 4.18 16.09
N VAL A 35 -4.28 3.05 15.42
CA VAL A 35 -4.98 1.79 15.70
C VAL A 35 -4.02 0.64 16.00
N VAL A 36 -2.77 0.74 15.64
CA VAL A 36 -1.73 -0.27 15.88
C VAL A 36 -0.86 0.19 17.04
N ALA A 37 -0.88 -0.56 18.12
CA ALA A 37 -0.09 -0.22 19.32
C ALA A 37 1.30 -0.87 19.31
N ASP A 38 1.45 -2.01 18.65
CA ASP A 38 2.72 -2.75 18.63
C ASP A 38 3.70 -2.11 17.66
N HIS A 39 4.86 -1.68 18.20
CA HIS A 39 5.89 -1.04 17.38
C HIS A 39 6.48 -1.95 16.30
N ALA A 40 6.60 -3.24 16.57
CA ALA A 40 7.10 -4.18 15.57
C ALA A 40 6.12 -4.33 14.41
N LEU A 41 4.82 -4.34 14.69
CA LEU A 41 3.81 -4.34 13.65
C LEU A 41 3.82 -3.03 12.86
N LEU A 42 4.03 -1.89 13.53
CA LEU A 42 4.18 -0.60 12.83
C LEU A 42 5.38 -0.61 11.90
N ASP A 43 6.48 -1.21 12.31
CA ASP A 43 7.66 -1.37 11.44
C ASP A 43 7.33 -2.20 10.21
N ASP A 44 6.57 -3.28 10.38
CA ASP A 44 6.14 -4.13 9.28
C ASP A 44 5.22 -3.38 8.32
N VAL A 45 4.27 -2.61 8.86
CA VAL A 45 3.35 -1.79 8.04
C VAL A 45 4.14 -0.76 7.24
N GLU A 46 5.09 -0.08 7.88
CA GLU A 46 5.93 0.91 7.19
C GLU A 46 6.76 0.25 6.09
N LEU A 47 7.32 -0.92 6.33
CA LEU A 47 8.11 -1.66 5.35
C LEU A 47 7.25 -2.06 4.15
N MET A 48 6.05 -2.58 4.39
CA MET A 48 5.11 -2.93 3.32
C MET A 48 4.69 -1.70 2.51
N ALA A 49 4.43 -0.59 3.19
CA ALA A 49 4.07 0.66 2.52
C ALA A 49 5.23 1.17 1.65
N ALA A 50 6.47 1.08 2.15
CA ALA A 50 7.65 1.47 1.38
C ALA A 50 7.79 0.65 0.11
N GLU A 51 7.58 -0.67 0.20
CA GLU A 51 7.62 -1.55 -0.97
C GLU A 51 6.52 -1.24 -1.97
N ALA A 52 5.30 -1.02 -1.48
CA ALA A 52 4.16 -0.68 -2.33
C ALA A 52 4.37 0.66 -3.05
N VAL A 53 4.87 1.66 -2.35
CA VAL A 53 5.17 2.98 -2.94
C VAL A 53 6.31 2.89 -3.95
N ALA A 54 7.38 2.17 -3.62
CA ALA A 54 8.49 1.96 -4.54
C ALA A 54 8.03 1.26 -5.82
N ASN A 55 7.15 0.27 -5.67
CA ASN A 55 6.57 -0.44 -6.80
C ASN A 55 5.76 0.50 -7.71
N ALA A 56 4.95 1.38 -7.13
CA ALA A 56 4.18 2.36 -7.88
C ALA A 56 5.09 3.35 -8.63
N ILE A 57 6.17 3.80 -8.00
CA ILE A 57 7.12 4.74 -8.61
C ILE A 57 7.89 4.07 -9.75
N LEU A 58 8.34 2.83 -9.55
CA LEU A 58 9.19 2.13 -10.53
C LEU A 58 8.40 1.57 -11.72
N HIS A 59 7.20 1.07 -11.47
CA HIS A 59 6.42 0.34 -12.48
C HIS A 59 5.15 1.03 -12.91
N GLY A 60 4.70 2.02 -12.14
CA GLY A 60 3.50 2.79 -12.43
C GLY A 60 3.80 4.10 -13.14
N SER A 61 2.78 4.92 -13.24
CA SER A 61 2.89 6.24 -13.87
C SER A 61 1.96 7.24 -13.19
N GLY A 62 2.19 8.51 -13.46
CA GLY A 62 1.31 9.59 -13.03
C GLY A 62 1.27 9.82 -11.54
N LEU A 63 0.08 10.15 -11.06
CA LEU A 63 -0.13 10.46 -9.65
C LEU A 63 -0.20 9.17 -8.83
N VAL A 64 0.62 9.10 -7.79
CA VAL A 64 0.55 8.02 -6.81
C VAL A 64 -0.30 8.50 -5.64
N THR A 65 -1.29 7.73 -5.25
CA THR A 65 -2.15 8.04 -4.10
C THR A 65 -2.03 6.95 -3.05
N VAL A 66 -2.02 7.36 -1.79
CA VAL A 66 -1.94 6.46 -0.64
C VAL A 66 -3.15 6.73 0.26
N ASP A 67 -3.85 5.68 0.62
CA ASP A 67 -5.03 5.74 1.48
C ASP A 67 -4.89 4.73 2.61
N VAL A 68 -5.22 5.14 3.83
CA VAL A 68 -5.17 4.29 5.01
C VAL A 68 -6.55 4.28 5.65
N ALA A 69 -7.06 3.09 5.92
CA ALA A 69 -8.40 2.92 6.49
C ALA A 69 -8.41 1.83 7.56
N THR A 70 -9.41 1.86 8.42
CA THR A 70 -9.56 0.89 9.49
C THR A 70 -11.04 0.64 9.81
N ASP A 71 -11.35 -0.56 10.28
CA ASP A 71 -12.64 -0.86 10.90
C ASP A 71 -12.54 -0.99 12.43
N GLY A 72 -11.40 -0.58 12.99
CA GLY A 72 -11.09 -0.71 14.42
C GLY A 72 -10.33 -1.98 14.78
N GLU A 73 -10.43 -3.02 13.96
CA GLU A 73 -9.73 -4.28 14.16
C GLU A 73 -8.67 -4.54 13.11
N ARG A 74 -8.93 -4.11 11.88
CA ARG A 74 -8.03 -4.28 10.74
C ARG A 74 -7.58 -2.94 10.21
N LEU A 75 -6.36 -2.91 9.71
CA LEU A 75 -5.79 -1.77 9.01
C LEU A 75 -5.63 -2.14 7.54
N ARG A 76 -6.12 -1.28 6.65
CA ARG A 76 -5.97 -1.44 5.21
C ARG A 76 -5.19 -0.26 4.66
N VAL A 77 -4.17 -0.56 3.87
CA VAL A 77 -3.39 0.44 3.15
C VAL A 77 -3.54 0.17 1.65
N GLU A 78 -3.82 1.20 0.89
CA GLU A 78 -3.93 1.11 -0.56
C GLU A 78 -3.00 2.13 -1.21
N VAL A 79 -2.24 1.67 -2.20
CA VAL A 79 -1.38 2.51 -3.02
C VAL A 79 -1.83 2.35 -4.47
N ALA A 80 -2.17 3.45 -5.11
CA ALA A 80 -2.68 3.45 -6.48
C ALA A 80 -1.89 4.40 -7.35
N ASP A 81 -1.78 4.08 -8.65
CA ASP A 81 -1.18 4.96 -9.66
C ASP A 81 -2.03 4.91 -10.93
N ASP A 82 -1.60 5.65 -11.96
CA ASP A 82 -2.36 5.81 -13.22
C ASP A 82 -2.14 4.67 -14.21
N GLY A 83 -1.57 3.56 -13.75
CA GLY A 83 -1.36 2.38 -14.55
C GLY A 83 0.12 2.14 -14.88
N PRO A 84 0.43 1.00 -15.49
CA PRO A 84 1.83 0.66 -15.75
C PRO A 84 2.47 1.62 -16.74
N ALA A 85 3.73 1.98 -16.46
CA ALA A 85 4.53 2.86 -17.31
C ALA A 85 4.80 2.23 -18.68
N GLN A 86 4.76 0.89 -18.76
CA GLN A 86 5.00 0.14 -19.98
C GLN A 86 3.88 -0.84 -20.23
N CYS A 87 3.45 -0.93 -21.49
CA CYS A 87 2.47 -1.88 -21.94
C CYS A 87 3.11 -2.80 -22.97
N ASP A 88 2.48 -3.96 -23.22
CA ASP A 88 2.90 -4.83 -24.31
C ASP A 88 2.57 -4.18 -25.68
N PRO A 89 3.02 -4.76 -26.82
CA PRO A 89 2.76 -4.17 -28.14
C PRO A 89 1.28 -4.02 -28.47
N HIS A 90 0.39 -4.69 -27.75
CA HIS A 90 -1.08 -4.61 -27.95
C HIS A 90 -1.74 -3.67 -26.95
N GLY A 91 -0.96 -2.87 -26.20
CA GLY A 91 -1.49 -1.94 -25.23
C GLY A 91 -1.97 -2.57 -23.93
N ARG A 92 -1.67 -3.84 -23.69
CA ARG A 92 -2.04 -4.52 -22.44
C ARG A 92 -0.96 -4.29 -21.38
N PRO A 93 -1.37 -4.16 -20.10
CA PRO A 93 -0.40 -4.02 -19.03
C PRO A 93 0.55 -5.21 -18.97
N ARG A 94 1.83 -4.94 -18.75
CA ARG A 94 2.77 -6.03 -18.48
C ARG A 94 2.56 -6.50 -17.05
N LEU A 95 2.15 -7.74 -16.92
CA LEU A 95 2.07 -8.41 -15.64
C LEU A 95 3.47 -8.88 -15.29
N ASP A 96 4.16 -8.10 -14.47
CA ASP A 96 5.48 -8.48 -14.01
C ASP A 96 5.34 -9.13 -12.64
N HIS A 97 5.47 -10.45 -12.60
CA HIS A 97 5.37 -11.23 -11.38
C HIS A 97 6.59 -11.08 -10.47
N GLY A 98 7.64 -10.42 -10.94
CA GLY A 98 8.88 -10.21 -10.20
C GLY A 98 9.00 -8.84 -9.55
N ARG A 99 7.90 -8.19 -9.19
CA ARG A 99 7.90 -6.79 -8.72
C ARG A 99 8.40 -6.54 -7.31
N GLY A 100 8.91 -7.53 -6.63
CA GLY A 100 9.41 -7.32 -5.27
C GLY A 100 8.30 -7.20 -4.22
N LEU A 101 7.14 -7.79 -4.44
CA LEU A 101 6.05 -7.79 -3.47
C LEU A 101 6.18 -8.90 -2.44
N THR A 102 7.38 -9.43 -2.27
CA THR A 102 7.66 -10.53 -1.35
C THR A 102 7.46 -10.13 0.11
N VAL A 103 7.76 -8.88 0.46
CA VAL A 103 7.55 -8.38 1.82
C VAL A 103 6.06 -8.27 2.12
N VAL A 104 5.29 -7.72 1.19
CA VAL A 104 3.84 -7.64 1.35
C VAL A 104 3.24 -9.03 1.48
N ASP A 105 3.65 -9.97 0.62
CA ASP A 105 3.16 -11.34 0.67
C ASP A 105 3.51 -12.03 1.98
N ALA A 106 4.69 -11.77 2.52
CA ALA A 106 5.14 -12.39 3.76
C ALA A 106 4.48 -11.80 5.01
N LEU A 107 4.21 -10.51 5.03
CA LEU A 107 3.81 -9.80 6.25
C LEU A 107 2.33 -9.43 6.32
N ALA A 108 1.64 -9.30 5.19
CA ALA A 108 0.23 -8.96 5.19
C ALA A 108 -0.62 -10.20 5.52
N ASP A 109 -1.74 -9.97 6.20
CA ASP A 109 -2.72 -11.03 6.41
C ASP A 109 -3.49 -11.30 5.12
N GLU A 110 -3.69 -10.26 4.33
CA GLU A 110 -4.39 -10.32 3.06
C GLU A 110 -3.86 -9.20 2.17
N TRP A 111 -3.74 -9.43 0.88
CA TRP A 111 -3.35 -8.39 -0.06
C TRP A 111 -3.82 -8.71 -1.47
N GLY A 112 -3.86 -7.71 -2.32
CA GLY A 112 -4.23 -7.88 -3.71
C GLY A 112 -3.61 -6.81 -4.59
N LEU A 113 -3.53 -7.12 -5.87
CA LEU A 113 -3.04 -6.21 -6.90
C LEU A 113 -4.02 -6.25 -8.07
N ASP A 114 -4.66 -5.11 -8.33
CA ASP A 114 -5.54 -4.91 -9.48
C ASP A 114 -4.84 -4.01 -10.48
N GLN A 115 -4.69 -4.47 -11.71
CA GLN A 115 -3.98 -3.72 -12.73
C GLN A 115 -4.75 -3.68 -14.02
N THR A 116 -4.97 -2.45 -14.52
CA THR A 116 -5.49 -2.19 -15.86
C THR A 116 -4.49 -1.29 -16.59
N SER A 117 -4.74 -0.97 -17.87
CA SER A 117 -3.88 -0.03 -18.59
C SER A 117 -3.93 1.38 -18.03
N ARG A 118 -4.95 1.73 -17.24
CA ARG A 118 -5.19 3.07 -16.72
C ARG A 118 -5.00 3.22 -15.24
N ARG A 119 -4.92 2.11 -14.50
CA ARG A 119 -4.83 2.16 -13.05
C ARG A 119 -4.22 0.89 -12.51
N THR A 120 -3.33 1.05 -11.54
CA THR A 120 -2.82 -0.04 -10.72
C THR A 120 -3.17 0.28 -9.27
N ARG A 121 -3.73 -0.71 -8.56
CA ARG A 121 -4.04 -0.59 -7.13
C ARG A 121 -3.44 -1.79 -6.42
N LEU A 122 -2.58 -1.50 -5.46
CA LEU A 122 -2.04 -2.49 -4.53
C LEU A 122 -2.61 -2.18 -3.15
N TRP A 123 -3.21 -3.17 -2.51
CA TRP A 123 -3.73 -3.00 -1.16
C TRP A 123 -3.26 -4.15 -0.28
N PHE A 124 -3.11 -3.87 1.00
CA PHE A 124 -2.83 -4.90 1.98
C PHE A 124 -3.56 -4.61 3.28
N VAL A 125 -3.83 -5.68 4.03
CA VAL A 125 -4.58 -5.64 5.28
C VAL A 125 -3.79 -6.39 6.34
N VAL A 126 -3.75 -5.82 7.55
CA VAL A 126 -3.19 -6.49 8.72
C VAL A 126 -4.20 -6.39 9.87
N ASP A 127 -4.17 -7.37 10.77
CA ASP A 127 -4.89 -7.30 12.02
C ASP A 127 -4.16 -6.31 12.93
N ALA A 128 -4.81 -5.17 13.20
CA ALA A 128 -4.19 -4.09 13.98
C ALA A 128 -3.93 -4.47 15.43
N ARG A 129 -4.56 -5.55 15.90
CA ARG A 129 -4.40 -6.04 17.28
C ARG A 129 -3.26 -7.04 17.41
N ARG A 130 -2.73 -7.51 16.27
CA ARG A 130 -1.64 -8.50 16.28
C ARG A 130 -0.38 -7.88 16.84
N THR A 131 0.37 -8.70 17.59
CA THR A 131 1.69 -8.32 18.07
C THR A 131 2.75 -9.18 17.37
N ALA A 132 4.00 -8.72 17.38
CA ALA A 132 5.10 -9.48 16.79
C ALA A 132 5.27 -10.85 17.45
N ALA A 133 4.89 -10.97 18.73
CA ALA A 133 4.98 -12.23 19.48
C ALA A 133 3.95 -13.25 19.01
N ASP A 134 2.89 -12.83 18.32
CA ASP A 134 1.83 -13.71 17.82
C ASP A 134 2.13 -14.26 16.43
N ALA A 135 3.25 -13.89 15.86
CA ALA A 135 3.63 -14.31 14.51
C ALA A 135 4.08 -15.78 14.48
#